data_ebb8db1e5d3dc09d1c10ef050a656529
#
_entry.id   ebb8db1e5d3dc09d1c10ef050a656529
#
_cell.length_a   1.000
_cell.length_b   1.000
_cell.length_c   1.000
_cell.angle_alpha   90.00
_cell.angle_beta   90.00
_cell.angle_gamma   90.00
#
_symmetry.space_group_name_H-M   'P 1'
#
loop_
_entity.id
_entity.type
_entity.pdbx_description
1 polymer ?
#
loop_
_entity_poly.entity_id
_entity_poly.type
_entity_poly.pdbx_seq_one_letter_code
_entity_poly.pdbx_strand_id
1 'polypeptide(L)'
;MSNSLVDYLYFSQIVNIKKKFFNTELKFLKFFFEITKIVPVFIIIRDPFVFYFVKPRDFFMAKFFLRKLRYKLNSKKISIIRAETTLIRLVFSFFDDVYIHNVKLIEKTNRTLIDVIFIFDKDRAVAVGNGGGYIKAVNYIFRNYISFDRFFSNLEKDPVEIRCTKTKL
;
A
#
# COMPACT_ATOMS: atom_id res chain seq x y z
N MET A 1 -27.37 -3.82 0.61
CA MET A 1 -27.14 -2.44 1.09
C MET A 1 -25.84 -2.44 1.83
N SER A 2 -24.85 -1.68 1.38
CA SER A 2 -23.66 -1.46 2.18
C SER A 2 -24.06 -0.65 3.42
N ASN A 3 -23.78 -1.18 4.60
CA ASN A 3 -23.97 -0.44 5.84
C ASN A 3 -22.89 0.65 5.88
N SER A 4 -23.20 1.84 5.42
CA SER A 4 -22.27 2.95 5.31
C SER A 4 -21.50 3.25 6.60
N LEU A 5 -22.12 2.99 7.75
CA LEU A 5 -21.48 3.12 9.06
C LEU A 5 -20.46 2.01 9.30
N VAL A 6 -20.75 0.75 8.93
CA VAL A 6 -19.84 -0.38 9.07
C VAL A 6 -18.63 -0.19 8.17
N ASP A 7 -18.84 0.22 6.93
CA ASP A 7 -17.75 0.52 5.99
C ASP A 7 -16.88 1.66 6.51
N TYR A 8 -17.47 2.73 7.04
CA TYR A 8 -16.73 3.83 7.64
C TYR A 8 -15.88 3.38 8.84
N LEU A 9 -16.46 2.61 9.75
CA LEU A 9 -15.74 2.08 10.91
C LEU A 9 -14.61 1.14 10.50
N TYR A 10 -14.84 0.30 9.50
CA TYR A 10 -13.81 -0.59 8.97
C TYR A 10 -12.64 0.18 8.36
N PHE A 11 -12.90 1.15 7.51
CA PHE A 11 -11.87 1.93 6.82
C PHE A 11 -11.15 2.93 7.74
N SER A 12 -11.77 3.36 8.83
CA SER A 12 -11.15 4.27 9.81
C SER A 12 -10.34 3.56 10.88
N GLN A 13 -10.34 2.21 10.92
CA GLN A 13 -9.59 1.49 11.93
C GLN A 13 -8.09 1.75 11.83
N ILE A 14 -7.42 1.72 12.99
CA ILE A 14 -5.99 1.91 13.10
C ILE A 14 -5.27 0.66 12.61
N VAL A 15 -4.25 0.86 11.79
CA VAL A 15 -3.40 -0.19 11.26
C VAL A 15 -1.96 0.00 11.72
N ASN A 16 -1.27 -1.11 11.95
CA ASN A 16 0.14 -1.13 12.31
C ASN A 16 0.91 -1.97 11.30
N ILE A 17 2.09 -1.46 10.93
CA ILE A 17 3.03 -2.20 10.10
C ILE A 17 4.06 -2.85 11.01
N LYS A 18 4.06 -4.18 11.05
CA LYS A 18 5.00 -4.96 11.88
C LYS A 18 6.16 -5.41 11.02
N LYS A 19 7.32 -4.80 11.25
CA LYS A 19 8.54 -5.25 10.59
C LYS A 19 9.79 -5.01 11.43
N LYS A 20 10.75 -5.94 11.30
CA LYS A 20 12.13 -5.78 11.76
C LYS A 20 13.04 -5.55 10.55
N PHE A 21 14.06 -4.71 10.72
CA PHE A 21 15.08 -4.53 9.70
C PHE A 21 16.10 -5.69 9.74
N PHE A 22 16.37 -6.28 8.58
CA PHE A 22 17.43 -7.23 8.37
C PHE A 22 18.56 -6.58 7.53
N ASN A 23 19.68 -7.28 7.35
CA ASN A 23 20.84 -6.74 6.62
C ASN A 23 20.51 -6.25 5.20
N THR A 24 19.57 -6.91 4.51
CA THR A 24 19.16 -6.50 3.16
C THR A 24 18.44 -5.15 3.18
N GLU A 25 17.51 -4.96 4.11
CA GLU A 25 16.80 -3.69 4.26
C GLU A 25 17.72 -2.56 4.70
N LEU A 26 18.74 -2.84 5.52
CA LEU A 26 19.73 -1.84 5.93
C LEU A 26 20.52 -1.29 4.74
N LYS A 27 20.85 -2.11 3.76
CA LYS A 27 21.50 -1.65 2.52
C LYS A 27 20.59 -0.69 1.74
N PHE A 28 19.30 -1.01 1.62
CA PHE A 28 18.33 -0.16 0.96
C PHE A 28 18.04 1.12 1.75
N LEU A 29 18.07 1.05 3.09
CA LEU A 29 17.95 2.24 3.95
C LEU A 29 19.10 3.21 3.69
N LYS A 30 20.34 2.72 3.70
CA LYS A 30 21.53 3.53 3.42
C LYS A 30 21.43 4.19 2.04
N PHE A 31 21.10 3.43 1.01
CA PHE A 31 20.92 3.92 -0.35
C PHE A 31 19.87 5.06 -0.41
N PHE A 32 18.72 4.85 0.21
CA PHE A 32 17.64 5.83 0.23
C PHE A 32 18.06 7.11 0.97
N PHE A 33 18.65 6.96 2.15
CA PHE A 33 19.12 8.08 2.96
C PHE A 33 20.22 8.90 2.27
N GLU A 34 21.13 8.27 1.59
CA GLU A 34 22.21 8.96 0.85
C GLU A 34 21.65 9.91 -0.22
N ILE A 35 20.55 9.53 -0.86
CA ILE A 35 19.93 10.32 -1.93
C ILE A 35 18.94 11.35 -1.38
N THR A 36 18.08 10.96 -0.46
CA THR A 36 16.94 11.78 -0.02
C THR A 36 17.19 12.56 1.26
N LYS A 37 18.16 12.14 2.10
CA LYS A 37 18.38 12.58 3.48
C LYS A 37 17.19 12.31 4.42
N ILE A 38 16.28 11.43 4.01
CA ILE A 38 15.11 11.01 4.79
C ILE A 38 15.36 9.60 5.29
N VAL A 39 15.04 9.36 6.55
CA VAL A 39 15.05 8.00 7.13
C VAL A 39 13.66 7.40 6.94
N PRO A 40 13.50 6.35 6.15
CA PRO A 40 12.23 5.66 6.01
C PRO A 40 11.84 4.98 7.34
N VAL A 41 10.55 4.94 7.61
CA VAL A 41 10.01 4.27 8.81
C VAL A 41 10.11 2.75 8.65
N PHE A 42 9.77 2.26 7.45
CA PHE A 42 9.83 0.85 7.08
C PHE A 42 10.36 0.70 5.66
N ILE A 43 10.96 -0.46 5.40
CA ILE A 43 11.32 -0.89 4.05
C ILE A 43 10.81 -2.32 3.89
N ILE A 44 9.99 -2.57 2.87
CA ILE A 44 9.51 -3.90 2.55
C ILE A 44 9.99 -4.26 1.15
N ILE A 45 10.66 -5.39 1.05
CA ILE A 45 11.19 -5.90 -0.21
C ILE A 45 10.35 -7.11 -0.64
N ARG A 46 9.75 -6.99 -1.80
CA ARG A 46 9.09 -8.09 -2.51
C ARG A 46 9.56 -8.04 -3.95
N ASP A 47 10.62 -8.76 -4.23
CA ASP A 47 11.34 -8.68 -5.52
C ASP A 47 10.38 -8.78 -6.72
N PRO A 48 10.48 -7.89 -7.71
CA PRO A 48 11.46 -6.82 -7.89
C PRO A 48 11.11 -5.49 -7.16
N PHE A 49 10.05 -5.45 -6.36
CA PHE A 49 9.56 -4.24 -5.70
C PHE A 49 10.31 -3.94 -4.40
N VAL A 50 10.60 -2.66 -4.18
CA VAL A 50 11.10 -2.10 -2.92
C VAL A 50 10.17 -0.98 -2.51
N PHE A 51 9.51 -1.14 -1.38
CA PHE A 51 8.58 -0.18 -0.82
C PHE A 51 9.25 0.58 0.32
N TYR A 52 9.42 1.88 0.15
CA TYR A 52 9.89 2.78 1.20
C TYR A 52 8.71 3.47 1.86
N PHE A 53 8.46 3.14 3.12
CA PHE A 53 7.44 3.78 3.93
C PHE A 53 8.05 4.98 4.63
N VAL A 54 7.55 6.17 4.33
CA VAL A 54 8.02 7.42 4.92
C VAL A 54 6.92 8.08 5.74
N LYS A 55 7.31 8.91 6.70
CA LYS A 55 6.32 9.71 7.44
C LYS A 55 5.51 10.57 6.46
N PRO A 56 4.21 10.78 6.71
CA PRO A 56 3.38 11.62 5.82
C PRO A 56 3.98 12.99 5.52
N ARG A 57 4.60 13.64 6.51
CA ARG A 57 5.27 14.94 6.35
C ARG A 57 6.46 14.92 5.38
N ASP A 58 7.11 13.78 5.22
CA ASP A 58 8.31 13.61 4.39
C ASP A 58 7.98 13.11 2.96
N PHE A 59 6.72 12.77 2.73
CA PHE A 59 6.30 12.08 1.51
C PHE A 59 6.60 12.86 0.23
N PHE A 60 6.21 14.14 0.16
CA PHE A 60 6.42 14.92 -1.05
C PHE A 60 7.91 15.16 -1.34
N MET A 61 8.72 15.37 -0.32
CA MET A 61 10.15 15.49 -0.48
C MET A 61 10.78 14.17 -0.96
N ALA A 62 10.37 13.04 -0.39
CA ALA A 62 10.82 11.72 -0.83
C ALA A 62 10.42 11.46 -2.29
N LYS A 63 9.17 11.79 -2.65
CA LYS A 63 8.62 11.66 -3.99
C LYS A 63 9.40 12.48 -5.02
N PHE A 64 9.88 13.64 -4.66
CA PHE A 64 10.74 14.48 -5.50
C PHE A 64 12.00 13.72 -5.96
N PHE A 65 12.56 12.86 -5.13
CA PHE A 65 13.74 12.07 -5.47
C PHE A 65 13.42 10.74 -6.17
N LEU A 66 12.17 10.37 -6.36
CA LEU A 66 11.78 9.06 -6.88
C LEU A 66 12.41 8.74 -8.23
N ARG A 67 12.44 9.71 -9.14
CA ARG A 67 13.06 9.54 -10.46
C ARG A 67 14.56 9.22 -10.34
N LYS A 68 15.27 9.91 -9.47
CA LYS A 68 16.70 9.69 -9.21
C LYS A 68 16.96 8.33 -8.56
N LEU A 69 16.11 7.94 -7.61
CA LEU A 69 16.17 6.62 -6.97
C LEU A 69 16.00 5.50 -8.00
N ARG A 70 14.98 5.59 -8.85
CA ARG A 70 14.71 4.62 -9.91
C ARG A 70 15.83 4.54 -10.94
N TYR A 71 16.41 5.66 -11.30
CA TYR A 71 17.54 5.69 -12.22
C TYR A 71 18.77 5.00 -11.66
N LYS A 72 19.11 5.26 -10.39
CA LYS A 72 20.28 4.68 -9.74
C LYS A 72 20.12 3.20 -9.36
N LEU A 73 18.90 2.75 -9.15
CA LEU A 73 18.57 1.36 -8.81
C LEU A 73 17.58 0.78 -9.83
N ASN A 74 17.98 0.75 -11.08
CA ASN A 74 17.12 0.38 -12.20
C ASN A 74 16.73 -1.12 -12.24
N SER A 75 17.43 -1.97 -11.49
CA SER A 75 17.08 -3.40 -11.33
C SER A 75 15.89 -3.64 -10.42
N LYS A 76 15.43 -2.61 -9.71
CA LYS A 76 14.31 -2.69 -8.77
C LYS A 76 13.21 -1.70 -9.12
N LYS A 77 11.98 -2.05 -8.75
CA LYS A 77 10.80 -1.18 -8.87
C LYS A 77 10.55 -0.51 -7.54
N ILE A 78 10.91 0.78 -7.45
CA ILE A 78 10.82 1.55 -6.21
C ILE A 78 9.47 2.22 -6.11
N SER A 79 8.82 2.08 -4.97
CA SER A 79 7.61 2.78 -4.57
C SER A 79 7.80 3.48 -3.23
N ILE A 80 7.30 4.69 -3.12
CA ILE A 80 7.30 5.46 -1.88
C ILE A 80 5.87 5.50 -1.36
N ILE A 81 5.69 5.06 -0.13
CA ILE A 81 4.39 4.90 0.52
C ILE A 81 4.36 5.78 1.77
N ARG A 82 3.26 6.50 1.97
CA ARG A 82 3.02 7.19 3.24
C ARG A 82 2.73 6.17 4.33
N ALA A 83 3.48 6.23 5.42
CA ALA A 83 3.23 5.40 6.60
C ALA A 83 2.00 5.92 7.36
N GLU A 84 0.84 5.74 6.76
CA GLU A 84 -0.45 6.17 7.31
C GLU A 84 -0.93 5.24 8.42
N THR A 85 -1.70 5.78 9.35
CA THR A 85 -2.16 5.06 10.54
C THR A 85 -3.57 4.51 10.42
N THR A 86 -4.34 4.95 9.43
CA THR A 86 -5.68 4.41 9.16
C THR A 86 -5.70 3.58 7.89
N LEU A 87 -6.55 2.56 7.86
CA LEU A 87 -6.63 1.62 6.74
C LEU A 87 -6.90 2.35 5.42
N ILE A 88 -7.90 3.25 5.39
CA ILE A 88 -8.27 3.94 4.15
C ILE A 88 -7.12 4.79 3.60
N ARG A 89 -6.43 5.55 4.46
CA ARG A 89 -5.30 6.37 4.04
C ARG A 89 -4.13 5.51 3.57
N LEU A 90 -3.89 4.37 4.22
CA LEU A 90 -2.85 3.44 3.80
C LEU A 90 -3.18 2.83 2.43
N VAL A 91 -4.42 2.43 2.18
CA VAL A 91 -4.86 1.94 0.87
C VAL A 91 -4.61 3.01 -0.20
N PHE A 92 -5.04 4.24 0.02
CA PHE A 92 -4.79 5.34 -0.93
C PHE A 92 -3.30 5.57 -1.17
N SER A 93 -2.45 5.42 -0.15
CA SER A 93 -1.01 5.66 -0.29
C SER A 93 -0.31 4.68 -1.22
N PHE A 94 -0.83 3.45 -1.38
CA PHE A 94 -0.31 2.48 -2.35
C PHE A 94 -0.64 2.83 -3.80
N PHE A 95 -1.65 3.67 -4.05
CA PHE A 95 -2.14 4.04 -5.38
C PHE A 95 -2.11 5.56 -5.61
N ASP A 96 -1.09 6.22 -5.09
CA ASP A 96 -0.96 7.68 -5.12
C ASP A 96 -0.83 8.26 -6.54
N ASP A 97 -0.30 7.48 -7.48
CA ASP A 97 -0.06 7.94 -8.86
C ASP A 97 -1.28 7.82 -9.79
N VAL A 98 -2.41 7.34 -9.30
CA VAL A 98 -3.61 7.09 -10.09
C VAL A 98 -4.85 7.68 -9.42
N TYR A 99 -5.86 7.99 -10.23
CA TYR A 99 -7.13 8.47 -9.72
C TYR A 99 -8.05 7.32 -9.30
N ILE A 100 -8.30 7.24 -8.00
CA ILE A 100 -9.27 6.30 -7.42
C ILE A 100 -10.64 6.96 -7.40
N HIS A 101 -11.60 6.32 -8.04
CA HIS A 101 -12.99 6.79 -8.05
C HIS A 101 -13.73 6.46 -6.74
N ASN A 102 -13.58 5.24 -6.27
CA ASN A 102 -14.24 4.78 -5.04
C ASN A 102 -13.51 3.60 -4.42
N VAL A 103 -13.75 3.36 -3.14
CA VAL A 103 -13.27 2.18 -2.42
C VAL A 103 -14.46 1.54 -1.72
N LYS A 104 -14.69 0.26 -1.96
CA LYS A 104 -15.79 -0.51 -1.37
C LYS A 104 -15.27 -1.70 -0.57
N LEU A 105 -15.97 -2.00 0.51
CA LEU A 105 -15.76 -3.20 1.30
C LEU A 105 -16.72 -4.29 0.79
N ILE A 106 -16.18 -5.48 0.53
CA ILE A 106 -16.95 -6.65 0.14
C ILE A 106 -16.59 -7.78 1.10
N GLU A 107 -17.53 -8.12 1.97
CA GLU A 107 -17.39 -9.24 2.90
C GLU A 107 -17.72 -10.54 2.17
N LYS A 108 -16.81 -11.51 2.27
CA LYS A 108 -17.01 -12.89 1.80
C LYS A 108 -16.80 -13.86 2.96
N THR A 109 -17.30 -15.09 2.83
CA THR A 109 -17.30 -16.11 3.87
C THR A 109 -15.92 -16.37 4.49
N ASN A 110 -14.85 -16.26 3.71
CA ASN A 110 -13.49 -16.60 4.15
C ASN A 110 -12.46 -15.46 3.96
N ARG A 111 -12.88 -14.30 3.49
CA ARG A 111 -12.00 -13.16 3.25
C ARG A 111 -12.77 -11.86 3.12
N THR A 112 -12.10 -10.77 3.43
CA THR A 112 -12.61 -9.42 3.18
C THR A 112 -11.91 -8.84 1.97
N LEU A 113 -12.68 -8.37 0.99
CA LEU A 113 -12.15 -7.68 -0.19
C LEU A 113 -12.31 -6.17 -0.03
N ILE A 114 -11.22 -5.46 -0.30
CA ILE A 114 -11.25 -4.02 -0.52
C ILE A 114 -11.20 -3.80 -2.03
N ASP A 115 -12.31 -3.36 -2.60
CA ASP A 115 -12.42 -3.10 -4.03
C ASP A 115 -12.09 -1.64 -4.33
N VAL A 116 -10.93 -1.42 -4.92
CA VAL A 116 -10.50 -0.10 -5.38
C VAL A 116 -10.99 0.09 -6.81
N ILE A 117 -11.87 1.06 -7.01
CA ILE A 117 -12.64 1.24 -8.24
C ILE A 117 -12.06 2.41 -9.03
N PHE A 118 -11.81 2.19 -10.31
CA PHE A 118 -11.29 3.17 -11.27
C PHE A 118 -12.31 3.47 -12.35
N ILE A 119 -12.28 4.70 -12.86
CA ILE A 119 -13.07 5.11 -14.05
C ILE A 119 -12.31 4.71 -15.32
N PHE A 120 -11.00 4.97 -15.36
CA PHE A 120 -10.18 4.78 -16.54
C PHE A 120 -9.40 3.46 -16.49
N ASP A 121 -9.38 2.75 -17.62
CA ASP A 121 -8.59 1.53 -17.77
C ASP A 121 -7.09 1.76 -17.56
N LYS A 122 -6.60 2.95 -17.96
CA LYS A 122 -5.21 3.34 -17.76
C LYS A 122 -4.83 3.36 -16.28
N ASP A 123 -5.64 3.99 -15.45
CA ASP A 123 -5.38 4.07 -14.01
C ASP A 123 -5.46 2.69 -13.35
N ARG A 124 -6.46 1.91 -13.71
CA ARG A 124 -6.56 0.53 -13.25
C ARG A 124 -5.35 -0.31 -13.66
N ALA A 125 -4.90 -0.19 -14.91
CA ALA A 125 -3.74 -0.92 -15.40
C ALA A 125 -2.46 -0.57 -14.62
N VAL A 126 -2.25 0.70 -14.30
CA VAL A 126 -1.13 1.17 -13.46
C VAL A 126 -1.25 0.58 -12.05
N ALA A 127 -2.43 0.62 -11.45
CA ALA A 127 -2.68 0.08 -10.11
C ALA A 127 -2.46 -1.43 -10.01
N VAL A 128 -2.84 -2.17 -11.03
CA VAL A 128 -2.64 -3.63 -11.11
C VAL A 128 -1.17 -3.96 -11.37
N GLY A 129 -0.52 -3.16 -12.21
CA GLY A 129 0.83 -3.38 -12.66
C GLY A 129 0.95 -4.45 -13.74
N ASN A 130 2.13 -4.54 -14.34
CA ASN A 130 2.40 -5.49 -15.41
C ASN A 130 2.25 -6.94 -14.92
N GLY A 131 1.41 -7.71 -15.58
CA GLY A 131 1.08 -9.10 -15.18
C GLY A 131 0.49 -9.21 -13.75
N GLY A 132 -0.12 -8.15 -13.23
CA GLY A 132 -0.63 -8.11 -11.86
C GLY A 132 0.46 -8.03 -10.79
N GLY A 133 1.69 -7.69 -11.17
CA GLY A 133 2.84 -7.71 -10.27
C GLY A 133 2.72 -6.76 -9.09
N TYR A 134 2.27 -5.54 -9.33
CA TYR A 134 2.14 -4.54 -8.27
C TYR A 134 1.05 -4.91 -7.26
N ILE A 135 -0.15 -5.25 -7.73
CA ILE A 135 -1.25 -5.62 -6.82
C ILE A 135 -0.95 -6.88 -6.00
N LYS A 136 -0.22 -7.84 -6.58
CA LYS A 136 0.25 -9.03 -5.84
C LYS A 136 1.23 -8.65 -4.74
N ALA A 137 2.14 -7.70 -5.01
CA ALA A 137 3.09 -7.21 -4.02
C ALA A 137 2.37 -6.44 -2.89
N VAL A 138 1.39 -5.61 -3.21
CA VAL A 138 0.55 -4.90 -2.22
C VAL A 138 -0.19 -5.90 -1.34
N ASN A 139 -0.83 -6.91 -1.93
CA ASN A 139 -1.54 -7.95 -1.18
C ASN A 139 -0.61 -8.77 -0.28
N TYR A 140 0.61 -9.03 -0.73
CA TYR A 140 1.63 -9.65 0.10
C TYR A 140 1.95 -8.82 1.34
N ILE A 141 2.06 -7.50 1.20
CA ILE A 141 2.29 -6.59 2.32
C ILE A 141 1.12 -6.62 3.30
N PHE A 142 -0.10 -6.50 2.82
CA PHE A 142 -1.30 -6.53 3.67
C PHE A 142 -1.43 -7.85 4.44
N ARG A 143 -1.10 -8.96 3.81
CA ARG A 143 -1.17 -10.28 4.45
C ARG A 143 -0.10 -10.50 5.52
N ASN A 144 1.12 -10.04 5.28
CA ASN A 144 2.27 -10.42 6.10
C ASN A 144 2.73 -9.35 7.09
N TYR A 145 2.45 -8.08 6.83
CA TYR A 145 3.02 -6.97 7.60
C TYR A 145 1.99 -6.04 8.23
N ILE A 146 0.75 -6.05 7.80
CA ILE A 146 -0.27 -5.14 8.32
C ILE A 146 -1.15 -5.89 9.32
N SER A 147 -1.28 -5.31 10.50
CA SER A 147 -2.20 -5.76 11.54
C SER A 147 -3.18 -4.65 11.89
N PHE A 148 -4.38 -5.05 12.25
CA PHE A 148 -5.47 -4.17 12.62
C PHE A 148 -5.60 -4.08 14.13
N ASP A 149 -6.00 -2.91 14.65
CA ASP A 149 -6.40 -2.77 16.05
C ASP A 149 -7.74 -3.46 16.29
N ARG A 150 -7.87 -4.11 17.46
CA ARG A 150 -8.87 -5.13 17.82
C ARG A 150 -10.31 -4.66 18.00
N PHE A 151 -10.80 -3.68 17.26
CA PHE A 151 -12.21 -3.27 17.39
C PHE A 151 -13.22 -4.27 16.80
N PHE A 152 -12.79 -5.16 15.92
CA PHE A 152 -13.63 -6.16 15.27
C PHE A 152 -13.05 -7.55 15.49
N SER A 153 -13.33 -8.12 16.67
CA SER A 153 -12.78 -9.41 17.10
C SER A 153 -13.08 -10.61 16.18
N ASN A 154 -14.08 -10.48 15.32
CA ASN A 154 -14.45 -11.53 14.36
C ASN A 154 -13.77 -11.36 12.98
N LEU A 155 -13.22 -10.19 12.66
CA LEU A 155 -12.53 -9.92 11.40
C LEU A 155 -11.02 -10.15 11.45
N GLU A 156 -10.47 -10.41 12.64
CA GLU A 156 -9.03 -10.64 12.84
C GLU A 156 -8.48 -11.89 12.14
N LYS A 157 -9.35 -12.81 11.73
CA LYS A 157 -8.95 -14.09 11.12
C LYS A 157 -9.06 -14.09 9.60
N ASP A 158 -9.82 -13.17 9.03
CA ASP A 158 -10.06 -13.17 7.60
C ASP A 158 -8.97 -12.36 6.88
N PRO A 159 -8.26 -12.96 5.93
CA PRO A 159 -7.27 -12.24 5.15
C PRO A 159 -7.94 -11.11 4.37
N VAL A 160 -7.32 -9.93 4.44
CA VAL A 160 -7.71 -8.77 3.62
C VAL A 160 -7.03 -8.87 2.26
N GLU A 161 -7.81 -8.76 1.20
CA GLU A 161 -7.34 -8.74 -0.18
C GLU A 161 -7.78 -7.47 -0.87
N ILE A 162 -6.85 -6.77 -1.51
CA ILE A 162 -7.14 -5.58 -2.33
C ILE A 162 -7.31 -6.02 -3.77
N ARG A 163 -8.40 -5.57 -4.37
CA ARG A 163 -8.74 -5.79 -5.76
C ARG A 163 -8.93 -4.46 -6.48
N CYS A 164 -8.48 -4.39 -7.72
CA CYS A 164 -8.65 -3.21 -8.58
C CYS A 164 -9.66 -3.51 -9.68
N THR A 165 -10.77 -2.78 -9.70
CA THR A 165 -11.84 -2.96 -10.68
C THR A 165 -12.15 -1.67 -11.42
N LYS A 166 -12.83 -1.78 -12.56
CA LYS A 166 -13.36 -0.64 -13.29
C LYS A 166 -14.82 -0.45 -12.96
N THR A 167 -15.25 0.81 -12.81
CA THR A 167 -16.68 1.09 -12.67
C THR A 167 -17.43 0.68 -13.93
N LYS A 168 -18.61 0.11 -13.75
CA LYS A 168 -19.56 -0.10 -14.85
C LYS A 168 -20.32 1.21 -15.03
N LEU A 169 -20.09 1.87 -16.13
CA LEU A 169 -20.89 3.01 -16.57
C LEU A 169 -22.21 2.51 -17.14
#